data_a2261f4681e241db16065063a3657d2b
#
_entry.id   a2261f4681e241db16065063a3657d2b
#
_cell.length_a   1.000
_cell.length_b   1.000
_cell.length_c   1.000
_cell.angle_alpha   90.00
_cell.angle_beta   90.00
_cell.angle_gamma   90.00
#
_symmetry.space_group_name_H-M   'P 1'
#
loop_
_entity.id
_entity.type
_entity.pdbx_description
1 polymer ?
#
loop_
_entity_poly.entity_id
_entity_poly.type
_entity_poly.pdbx_seq_one_letter_code
_entity_poly.pdbx_strand_id
1 'polypeptide(L)'
;MARPGGNITGVAVNIGSEQWDKRAQLFHQVVPHLIKLGVLDTRRDRDAWEADMPELGRRRGFIFVGPPLDYPVNEAEYRRVFASLEQIGIDGIEATDEVENLANLKVIVELAEKYRLPALYPFAVFVKHGGLMSYRVDESELGRNVAVMVDKILKGAKPADIPIFQPNKFELAINLKTAKALGLTVPPELLATADEVIE
;
A
#
# COMPACT_ATOMS: atom_id res chain seq x y z
N MET A 1 15.84 -14.37 -6.77
CA MET A 1 16.16 -15.82 -6.73
C MET A 1 16.58 -16.24 -8.12
N ALA A 2 17.77 -16.84 -8.27
CA ALA A 2 18.34 -17.04 -9.60
C ALA A 2 17.55 -18.06 -10.46
N ARG A 3 17.00 -19.14 -9.89
CA ARG A 3 16.16 -20.14 -10.58
C ARG A 3 15.22 -20.80 -9.57
N PRO A 4 13.89 -20.80 -9.80
CA PRO A 4 12.93 -21.32 -8.82
C PRO A 4 12.96 -22.84 -8.70
N GLY A 5 13.37 -23.57 -9.74
CA GLY A 5 13.24 -25.04 -9.82
C GLY A 5 11.78 -25.49 -9.99
N GLY A 6 11.55 -26.76 -10.28
CA GLY A 6 10.21 -27.30 -10.48
C GLY A 6 9.49 -26.74 -11.73
N ASN A 7 8.19 -26.52 -11.64
CA ASN A 7 7.36 -26.04 -12.75
C ASN A 7 6.74 -24.64 -12.49
N ILE A 8 7.39 -23.83 -11.64
CA ILE A 8 6.89 -22.50 -11.24
C ILE A 8 7.92 -21.44 -11.62
N THR A 9 7.44 -20.34 -12.16
CA THR A 9 8.14 -19.06 -12.31
C THR A 9 7.13 -17.93 -12.11
N GLY A 10 7.58 -16.68 -12.08
CA GLY A 10 6.66 -15.55 -11.91
C GLY A 10 7.35 -14.25 -11.54
N VAL A 11 6.58 -13.32 -11.02
CA VAL A 11 7.02 -12.02 -10.54
C VAL A 11 6.85 -11.94 -9.03
N ALA A 12 7.82 -11.35 -8.33
CA ALA A 12 7.69 -11.04 -6.90
C ALA A 12 7.00 -9.68 -6.77
N VAL A 13 5.89 -9.62 -6.03
CA VAL A 13 5.15 -8.37 -5.77
C VAL A 13 5.60 -7.75 -4.45
N ASN A 14 5.91 -8.59 -3.47
CA ASN A 14 6.41 -8.19 -2.17
C ASN A 14 7.93 -8.36 -2.13
N ILE A 15 8.66 -7.27 -1.94
CA ILE A 15 10.12 -7.26 -1.82
C ILE A 15 10.61 -7.15 -0.37
N GLY A 16 9.72 -7.44 0.60
CA GLY A 16 10.07 -7.50 2.03
C GLY A 16 9.96 -6.17 2.77
N SER A 17 10.65 -6.08 3.91
CA SER A 17 10.56 -4.94 4.84
C SER A 17 11.02 -3.61 4.24
N GLU A 18 11.89 -3.61 3.23
CA GLU A 18 12.41 -2.40 2.60
C GLU A 18 11.31 -1.56 1.94
N GLN A 19 10.32 -2.20 1.30
CA GLN A 19 9.17 -1.50 0.72
C GLN A 19 8.33 -0.81 1.80
N TRP A 20 8.10 -1.51 2.91
CA TRP A 20 7.38 -0.94 4.05
C TRP A 20 8.13 0.22 4.69
N ASP A 21 9.45 0.11 4.84
CA ASP A 21 10.29 1.19 5.34
C ASP A 21 10.22 2.42 4.44
N LYS A 22 10.25 2.21 3.11
CA LYS A 22 10.13 3.32 2.15
C LYS A 22 8.75 3.97 2.19
N ARG A 23 7.67 3.19 2.27
CA ARG A 23 6.29 3.70 2.43
C ARG A 23 6.17 4.57 3.67
N ALA A 24 6.64 4.07 4.81
CA ALA A 24 6.64 4.82 6.06
C ALA A 24 7.43 6.13 5.95
N GLN A 25 8.63 6.07 5.37
CA GLN A 25 9.47 7.27 5.15
C GLN A 25 8.76 8.33 4.31
N LEU A 26 8.15 7.93 3.19
CA LEU A 26 7.43 8.83 2.29
C LEU A 26 6.20 9.43 2.99
N PHE A 27 5.48 8.61 3.75
CA PHE A 27 4.30 9.07 4.48
C PHE A 27 4.66 10.07 5.58
N HIS A 28 5.74 9.86 6.33
CA HIS A 28 6.25 10.80 7.33
C HIS A 28 6.66 12.16 6.73
N GLN A 29 7.10 12.21 5.47
CA GLN A 29 7.41 13.50 4.83
C GLN A 29 6.16 14.35 4.62
N VAL A 30 4.99 13.70 4.41
CA VAL A 30 3.71 14.40 4.23
C VAL A 30 2.96 14.58 5.55
N VAL A 31 3.14 13.65 6.49
CA VAL A 31 2.50 13.63 7.82
C VAL A 31 3.58 13.60 8.91
N PRO A 32 4.29 14.72 9.17
CA PRO A 32 5.45 14.73 10.07
C PRO A 32 5.13 14.42 11.54
N HIS A 33 3.86 14.58 11.92
CA HIS A 33 3.38 14.34 13.28
C HIS A 33 2.77 12.93 13.46
N LEU A 34 2.98 12.03 12.50
CA LEU A 34 2.46 10.66 12.57
C LEU A 34 3.07 9.90 13.75
N ILE A 35 2.23 9.54 14.72
CA ILE A 35 2.57 8.74 15.90
C ILE A 35 1.75 7.45 15.93
N LYS A 36 0.46 7.53 15.57
CA LYS A 36 -0.47 6.40 15.56
C LYS A 36 -0.96 6.12 14.16
N LEU A 37 -0.58 4.98 13.61
CA LEU A 37 -0.97 4.53 12.28
C LEU A 37 -2.01 3.41 12.38
N GLY A 38 -3.21 3.65 11.82
CA GLY A 38 -4.19 2.61 11.59
C GLY A 38 -3.86 1.81 10.34
N VAL A 39 -4.06 0.50 10.37
CA VAL A 39 -3.84 -0.35 9.18
C VAL A 39 -5.14 -1.04 8.81
N LEU A 40 -5.52 -0.91 7.54
CA LEU A 40 -6.66 -1.62 6.97
C LEU A 40 -6.16 -2.93 6.36
N ASP A 41 -6.18 -3.97 7.16
CA ASP A 41 -5.83 -5.34 6.82
C ASP A 41 -6.84 -6.30 7.42
N THR A 42 -7.01 -7.48 6.80
CA THR A 42 -7.88 -8.52 7.36
C THR A 42 -7.24 -9.17 8.58
N ARG A 43 -8.07 -9.75 9.45
CA ARG A 43 -7.58 -10.50 10.62
C ARG A 43 -6.58 -11.58 10.22
N ARG A 44 -6.85 -12.29 9.15
CA ARG A 44 -5.96 -13.36 8.66
C ARG A 44 -4.57 -12.83 8.33
N ASP A 45 -4.49 -11.68 7.65
CA ASP A 45 -3.22 -11.13 7.25
C ASP A 45 -2.54 -10.40 8.42
N ARG A 46 -3.33 -9.78 9.32
CA ARG A 46 -2.85 -9.23 10.58
C ARG A 46 -2.13 -10.29 11.42
N ASP A 47 -2.72 -11.46 11.60
CA ASP A 47 -2.15 -12.57 12.38
C ASP A 47 -0.79 -13.01 11.83
N ALA A 48 -0.55 -12.83 10.55
CA ALA A 48 0.73 -13.21 9.92
C ALA A 48 1.91 -12.28 10.26
N TRP A 49 1.65 -11.01 10.63
CA TRP A 49 2.71 -10.02 10.88
C TRP A 49 2.54 -9.23 12.19
N GLU A 50 1.49 -9.52 12.98
CA GLU A 50 1.21 -8.84 14.25
C GLU A 50 2.38 -8.89 15.23
N ALA A 51 3.10 -10.01 15.27
CA ALA A 51 4.29 -10.17 16.13
C ALA A 51 5.41 -9.18 15.78
N ASP A 52 5.52 -8.77 14.53
CA ASP A 52 6.55 -7.86 14.04
C ASP A 52 6.16 -6.38 14.14
N MET A 53 4.85 -6.08 14.35
CA MET A 53 4.33 -4.71 14.41
C MET A 53 5.06 -3.79 15.39
N PRO A 54 5.34 -4.21 16.65
CA PRO A 54 6.00 -3.32 17.60
C PRO A 54 7.40 -2.92 17.17
N GLU A 55 8.18 -3.86 16.63
CA GLU A 55 9.54 -3.59 16.14
C GLU A 55 9.52 -2.74 14.88
N LEU A 56 8.63 -3.05 13.94
CA LEU A 56 8.43 -2.26 12.72
C LEU A 56 8.03 -0.81 13.04
N GLY A 57 7.06 -0.62 13.94
CA GLY A 57 6.62 0.70 14.37
C GLY A 57 7.74 1.47 15.07
N ARG A 58 8.45 0.84 16.01
CA ARG A 58 9.57 1.45 16.73
C ARG A 58 10.67 1.95 15.77
N ARG A 59 11.01 1.16 14.77
CA ARG A 59 12.01 1.52 13.75
C ARG A 59 11.57 2.70 12.88
N ARG A 60 10.28 2.86 12.67
CA ARG A 60 9.68 3.89 11.81
C ARG A 60 9.18 5.12 12.54
N GLY A 61 9.22 5.11 13.88
CA GLY A 61 8.82 6.25 14.71
C GLY A 61 7.33 6.40 14.94
N PHE A 62 6.53 5.33 14.74
CA PHE A 62 5.10 5.31 15.06
C PHE A 62 4.67 3.96 15.63
N ILE A 63 3.46 3.89 16.15
CA ILE A 63 2.83 2.65 16.61
C ILE A 63 1.65 2.29 15.72
N PHE A 64 1.51 1.00 15.44
CA PHE A 64 0.32 0.47 14.79
C PHE A 64 -0.81 0.31 15.80
N VAL A 65 -2.01 0.74 15.43
CA VAL A 65 -3.18 0.71 16.31
C VAL A 65 -4.45 0.36 15.55
N GLY A 66 -5.46 -0.07 16.28
CA GLY A 66 -6.79 -0.36 15.78
C GLY A 66 -7.02 -1.84 15.47
N PRO A 67 -8.29 -2.21 15.32
CA PRO A 67 -8.68 -3.57 15.02
C PRO A 67 -8.46 -3.91 13.54
N PRO A 68 -8.18 -5.18 13.21
CA PRO A 68 -8.24 -5.65 11.83
C PRO A 68 -9.68 -5.68 11.31
N LEU A 69 -9.81 -5.85 10.00
CA LEU A 69 -11.08 -6.11 9.33
C LEU A 69 -11.50 -7.56 9.56
N ASP A 70 -12.74 -7.76 10.01
CA ASP A 70 -13.34 -9.07 10.19
C ASP A 70 -14.27 -9.43 9.02
N TYR A 71 -14.36 -10.71 8.66
CA TYR A 71 -15.26 -11.15 7.62
C TYR A 71 -16.72 -11.20 8.09
N PRO A 72 -17.68 -10.83 7.23
CA PRO A 72 -17.51 -10.42 5.85
C PRO A 72 -17.00 -8.98 5.72
N VAL A 73 -15.91 -8.78 4.96
CA VAL A 73 -15.34 -7.45 4.71
C VAL A 73 -16.22 -6.71 3.69
N ASN A 74 -17.02 -5.79 4.20
CA ASN A 74 -17.95 -4.97 3.42
C ASN A 74 -17.98 -3.53 3.95
N GLU A 75 -18.80 -2.68 3.36
CA GLU A 75 -18.90 -1.28 3.77
C GLU A 75 -19.17 -1.10 5.28
N ALA A 76 -20.05 -1.92 5.88
CA ALA A 76 -20.38 -1.80 7.30
C ALA A 76 -19.15 -2.10 8.18
N GLU A 77 -18.31 -3.05 7.77
CA GLU A 77 -17.07 -3.38 8.47
C GLU A 77 -16.05 -2.24 8.38
N TYR A 78 -15.85 -1.64 7.21
CA TYR A 78 -15.01 -0.44 7.10
C TYR A 78 -15.51 0.69 7.99
N ARG A 79 -16.83 0.96 8.00
CA ARG A 79 -17.41 1.99 8.87
C ARG A 79 -17.17 1.69 10.36
N ARG A 80 -17.23 0.41 10.78
CA ARG A 80 -16.92 -0.01 12.15
C ARG A 80 -15.46 0.26 12.50
N VAL A 81 -14.54 -0.16 11.63
CA VAL A 81 -13.09 0.00 11.86
C VAL A 81 -12.73 1.48 11.90
N PHE A 82 -13.19 2.30 10.94
CA PHE A 82 -12.93 3.74 10.93
C PHE A 82 -13.47 4.45 12.19
N ALA A 83 -14.65 4.09 12.66
CA ALA A 83 -15.20 4.64 13.91
C ALA A 83 -14.35 4.27 15.13
N SER A 84 -13.80 3.05 15.17
CA SER A 84 -12.86 2.63 16.22
C SER A 84 -11.55 3.40 16.14
N LEU A 85 -11.00 3.59 14.94
CA LEU A 85 -9.77 4.34 14.71
C LEU A 85 -9.91 5.81 15.10
N GLU A 86 -11.08 6.43 14.84
CA GLU A 86 -11.39 7.79 15.31
C GLU A 86 -11.35 7.89 16.84
N GLN A 87 -11.98 6.92 17.53
CA GLN A 87 -11.98 6.89 19.01
C GLN A 87 -10.57 6.73 19.60
N ILE A 88 -9.70 5.99 18.94
CA ILE A 88 -8.29 5.83 19.32
C ILE A 88 -7.50 7.12 19.10
N GLY A 89 -7.97 7.98 18.18
CA GLY A 89 -7.29 9.22 17.79
C GLY A 89 -6.02 8.94 17.02
N ILE A 90 -6.17 8.36 15.82
CA ILE A 90 -5.07 8.07 14.91
C ILE A 90 -4.66 9.30 14.11
N ASP A 91 -3.43 9.30 13.62
CA ASP A 91 -2.86 10.40 12.83
C ASP A 91 -2.87 10.12 11.32
N GLY A 92 -3.06 8.86 10.94
CA GLY A 92 -3.09 8.44 9.56
C GLY A 92 -3.48 6.97 9.39
N ILE A 93 -3.72 6.58 8.14
CA ILE A 93 -4.12 5.22 7.77
C ILE A 93 -3.18 4.69 6.69
N GLU A 94 -2.87 3.42 6.74
CA GLU A 94 -2.30 2.65 5.65
C GLU A 94 -3.27 1.55 5.21
N ALA A 95 -3.68 1.56 3.94
CA ALA A 95 -4.40 0.45 3.35
C ALA A 95 -3.39 -0.55 2.74
N THR A 96 -3.59 -1.83 3.03
CA THR A 96 -2.80 -2.92 2.44
C THR A 96 -3.28 -3.25 1.03
N ASP A 97 -2.53 -4.08 0.32
CA ASP A 97 -2.81 -4.46 -1.07
C ASP A 97 -3.79 -5.65 -1.20
N GLU A 98 -4.57 -5.90 -0.16
CA GLU A 98 -5.61 -6.91 -0.17
C GLU A 98 -6.73 -6.60 -1.18
N VAL A 99 -7.28 -7.66 -1.76
CA VAL A 99 -8.36 -7.56 -2.75
C VAL A 99 -9.62 -6.92 -2.17
N GLU A 100 -9.87 -7.10 -0.88
CA GLU A 100 -10.96 -6.50 -0.12
C GLU A 100 -10.86 -4.97 -0.12
N ASN A 101 -9.66 -4.43 0.12
CA ASN A 101 -9.41 -2.99 0.06
C ASN A 101 -9.62 -2.43 -1.35
N LEU A 102 -9.13 -3.14 -2.37
CA LEU A 102 -9.32 -2.72 -3.76
C LEU A 102 -10.80 -2.76 -4.17
N ALA A 103 -11.53 -3.80 -3.77
CA ALA A 103 -12.96 -3.91 -4.06
C ALA A 103 -13.80 -2.81 -3.38
N ASN A 104 -13.36 -2.30 -2.24
CA ASN A 104 -14.05 -1.26 -1.45
C ASN A 104 -13.35 0.11 -1.52
N LEU A 105 -12.52 0.35 -2.54
CA LEU A 105 -11.69 1.56 -2.63
C LEU A 105 -12.46 2.87 -2.43
N LYS A 106 -13.67 3.00 -3.01
CA LYS A 106 -14.49 4.21 -2.91
C LYS A 106 -14.95 4.46 -1.48
N VAL A 107 -15.38 3.41 -0.77
CA VAL A 107 -15.77 3.48 0.64
C VAL A 107 -14.60 3.91 1.51
N ILE A 108 -13.42 3.35 1.28
CA ILE A 108 -12.21 3.67 2.05
C ILE A 108 -11.82 5.14 1.85
N VAL A 109 -11.81 5.62 0.60
CA VAL A 109 -11.47 7.02 0.29
C VAL A 109 -12.50 7.98 0.89
N GLU A 110 -13.82 7.68 0.77
CA GLU A 110 -14.89 8.47 1.38
C GLU A 110 -14.75 8.56 2.90
N LEU A 111 -14.44 7.43 3.55
CA LEU A 111 -14.26 7.40 5.00
C LEU A 111 -12.99 8.16 5.43
N ALA A 112 -11.88 8.02 4.71
CA ALA A 112 -10.67 8.78 4.99
C ALA A 112 -10.92 10.30 4.87
N GLU A 113 -11.65 10.74 3.85
CA GLU A 113 -12.09 12.13 3.69
C GLU A 113 -12.99 12.58 4.84
N LYS A 114 -14.05 11.80 5.15
CA LYS A 114 -15.01 12.09 6.21
C LYS A 114 -14.35 12.31 7.56
N TYR A 115 -13.40 11.44 7.91
CA TYR A 115 -12.67 11.50 9.18
C TYR A 115 -11.41 12.38 9.12
N ARG A 116 -11.16 13.03 7.96
CA ARG A 116 -10.00 13.89 7.70
C ARG A 116 -8.66 13.20 8.01
N LEU A 117 -8.56 11.93 7.66
CA LEU A 117 -7.39 11.12 7.92
C LEU A 117 -6.46 11.08 6.70
N PRO A 118 -5.20 11.50 6.84
CA PRO A 118 -4.19 11.22 5.84
C PRO A 118 -4.10 9.71 5.59
N ALA A 119 -4.04 9.32 4.33
CA ALA A 119 -4.02 7.90 4.00
C ALA A 119 -2.98 7.56 2.92
N LEU A 120 -2.24 6.49 3.16
CA LEU A 120 -1.31 5.88 2.22
C LEU A 120 -1.94 4.62 1.63
N TYR A 121 -1.96 4.54 0.32
CA TYR A 121 -2.59 3.46 -0.42
C TYR A 121 -1.59 2.62 -1.20
N PRO A 122 -1.94 1.35 -1.53
CA PRO A 122 -1.08 0.52 -2.35
C PRO A 122 -1.14 0.88 -3.84
N PHE A 123 -2.27 1.43 -4.34
CA PHE A 123 -2.51 1.61 -5.77
C PHE A 123 -2.85 3.06 -6.11
N ALA A 124 -2.34 3.57 -7.25
CA ALA A 124 -2.64 4.90 -7.76
C ALA A 124 -4.13 5.13 -8.03
N VAL A 125 -4.91 4.06 -8.26
CA VAL A 125 -6.36 4.17 -8.45
C VAL A 125 -7.07 4.78 -7.24
N PHE A 126 -6.61 4.56 -6.01
CA PHE A 126 -7.15 5.23 -4.83
C PHE A 126 -6.92 6.75 -4.89
N VAL A 127 -5.74 7.16 -5.33
CA VAL A 127 -5.35 8.58 -5.45
C VAL A 127 -6.21 9.26 -6.52
N LYS A 128 -6.48 8.58 -7.65
CA LYS A 128 -7.40 9.04 -8.70
C LYS A 128 -8.84 9.22 -8.23
N HIS A 129 -9.24 8.50 -7.18
CA HIS A 129 -10.55 8.63 -6.56
C HIS A 129 -10.58 9.59 -5.35
N GLY A 130 -9.52 10.36 -5.12
CA GLY A 130 -9.46 11.35 -4.04
C GLY A 130 -8.57 10.95 -2.86
N GLY A 131 -7.93 9.80 -2.88
CA GLY A 131 -6.94 9.40 -1.87
C GLY A 131 -5.72 10.32 -1.88
N LEU A 132 -5.00 10.41 -0.73
CA LEU A 132 -3.88 11.34 -0.56
C LEU A 132 -2.65 10.94 -1.37
N MET A 133 -2.14 9.72 -1.15
CA MET A 133 -0.94 9.25 -1.81
C MET A 133 -0.89 7.73 -1.91
N SER A 134 -0.13 7.23 -2.88
CA SER A 134 0.15 5.79 -3.03
C SER A 134 1.60 5.56 -3.39
N TYR A 135 2.14 4.43 -2.95
CA TYR A 135 3.48 3.97 -3.32
C TYR A 135 3.54 2.46 -3.45
N ARG A 136 3.89 1.98 -4.65
CA ARG A 136 4.00 0.56 -4.97
C ARG A 136 4.90 0.32 -6.19
N VAL A 137 5.19 -0.95 -6.45
CA VAL A 137 5.83 -1.40 -7.68
C VAL A 137 5.00 -1.04 -8.91
N ASP A 138 5.66 -0.69 -10.02
CA ASP A 138 5.01 -0.40 -11.31
C ASP A 138 4.29 -1.66 -11.83
N GLU A 139 2.96 -1.63 -11.81
CA GLU A 139 2.13 -2.75 -12.27
C GLU A 139 2.30 -3.02 -13.77
N SER A 140 2.58 -1.99 -14.56
CA SER A 140 2.84 -2.13 -16.01
C SER A 140 4.14 -2.90 -16.24
N GLU A 141 5.16 -2.70 -15.41
CA GLU A 141 6.40 -3.48 -15.48
C GLU A 141 6.13 -4.95 -15.12
N LEU A 142 5.37 -5.21 -14.06
CA LEU A 142 4.98 -6.57 -13.68
C LEU A 142 4.22 -7.27 -14.82
N GLY A 143 3.21 -6.61 -15.38
CA GLY A 143 2.41 -7.16 -16.49
C GLY A 143 3.25 -7.49 -17.73
N ARG A 144 4.17 -6.60 -18.12
CA ARG A 144 5.09 -6.85 -19.24
C ARG A 144 5.98 -8.07 -18.97
N ASN A 145 6.53 -8.19 -17.77
CA ASN A 145 7.39 -9.32 -17.43
C ASN A 145 6.62 -10.64 -17.38
N VAL A 146 5.40 -10.66 -16.86
CA VAL A 146 4.52 -11.84 -16.92
C VAL A 146 4.26 -12.25 -18.37
N ALA A 147 3.92 -11.31 -19.25
CA ALA A 147 3.68 -11.59 -20.67
C ALA A 147 4.93 -12.20 -21.36
N VAL A 148 6.12 -11.66 -21.07
CA VAL A 148 7.39 -12.21 -21.59
C VAL A 148 7.63 -13.63 -21.08
N MET A 149 7.33 -13.92 -19.82
CA MET A 149 7.47 -15.28 -19.26
C MET A 149 6.51 -16.27 -19.92
N VAL A 150 5.24 -15.87 -20.11
CA VAL A 150 4.23 -16.67 -20.79
C VAL A 150 4.67 -16.97 -22.23
N ASP A 151 5.13 -15.97 -22.98
CA ASP A 151 5.63 -16.17 -24.34
C ASP A 151 6.78 -17.19 -24.40
N LYS A 152 7.76 -17.10 -23.49
CA LYS A 152 8.87 -18.06 -23.40
C LYS A 152 8.37 -19.48 -23.13
N ILE A 153 7.41 -19.65 -22.21
CA ILE A 153 6.85 -20.97 -21.85
C ILE A 153 6.10 -21.55 -23.06
N LEU A 154 5.29 -20.76 -23.75
CA LEU A 154 4.58 -21.19 -24.94
C LEU A 154 5.52 -21.58 -26.09
N LYS A 155 6.73 -21.02 -26.14
CA LYS A 155 7.81 -21.38 -27.05
C LYS A 155 8.67 -22.56 -26.61
N GLY A 156 8.29 -23.23 -25.49
CA GLY A 156 8.92 -24.46 -25.02
C GLY A 156 9.99 -24.28 -23.92
N ALA A 157 10.17 -23.06 -23.38
CA ALA A 157 11.04 -22.87 -22.23
C ALA A 157 10.41 -23.49 -20.96
N LYS A 158 11.24 -24.12 -20.14
CA LYS A 158 10.77 -24.68 -18.86
C LYS A 158 10.64 -23.58 -17.82
N PRO A 159 9.56 -23.52 -17.04
CA PRO A 159 9.41 -22.55 -15.95
C PRO A 159 10.60 -22.54 -14.97
N ALA A 160 11.18 -23.72 -14.68
CA ALA A 160 12.36 -23.88 -13.83
C ALA A 160 13.58 -23.08 -14.29
N ASP A 161 13.70 -22.83 -15.59
CA ASP A 161 14.84 -22.14 -16.19
C ASP A 161 14.60 -20.62 -16.34
N ILE A 162 13.37 -20.16 -16.07
CA ILE A 162 13.00 -18.74 -16.11
C ILE A 162 13.13 -18.17 -14.70
N PRO A 163 14.07 -17.21 -14.46
CA PRO A 163 14.20 -16.57 -13.15
C PRO A 163 12.92 -15.88 -12.72
N ILE A 164 12.63 -15.89 -11.41
CA ILE A 164 11.60 -15.05 -10.83
C ILE A 164 12.02 -13.58 -11.00
N PHE A 165 11.17 -12.79 -11.64
CA PHE A 165 11.41 -11.36 -11.82
C PHE A 165 11.15 -10.64 -10.48
N GLN A 166 12.10 -9.81 -10.08
CA GLN A 166 11.97 -8.93 -8.93
C GLN A 166 11.90 -7.49 -9.44
N PRO A 167 10.80 -6.77 -9.22
CA PRO A 167 10.65 -5.41 -9.69
C PRO A 167 11.62 -4.47 -8.96
N ASN A 168 12.06 -3.45 -9.68
CA ASN A 168 12.92 -2.40 -9.16
C ASN A 168 12.38 -0.99 -9.46
N LYS A 169 11.28 -0.91 -10.20
CA LYS A 169 10.59 0.33 -10.48
C LYS A 169 9.36 0.46 -9.59
N PHE A 170 9.23 1.61 -8.96
CA PHE A 170 8.12 1.97 -8.08
C PHE A 170 7.42 3.20 -8.64
N GLU A 171 6.14 3.33 -8.33
CA GLU A 171 5.33 4.49 -8.67
C GLU A 171 4.86 5.19 -7.40
N LEU A 172 5.08 6.50 -7.35
CA LEU A 172 4.57 7.41 -6.34
C LEU A 172 3.51 8.30 -6.97
N ALA A 173 2.26 8.21 -6.49
CA ALA A 173 1.21 9.14 -6.86
C ALA A 173 0.78 9.99 -5.67
N ILE A 174 0.52 11.30 -5.89
CA ILE A 174 0.14 12.25 -4.85
C ILE A 174 -1.02 13.12 -5.33
N ASN A 175 -2.01 13.34 -4.47
CA ASN A 175 -3.14 14.23 -4.72
C ASN A 175 -2.98 15.51 -3.89
N LEU A 176 -2.64 16.62 -4.57
CA LEU A 176 -2.45 17.92 -3.92
C LEU A 176 -3.76 18.55 -3.45
N LYS A 177 -4.90 18.26 -4.11
CA LYS A 177 -6.21 18.73 -3.64
C LYS A 177 -6.52 18.12 -2.27
N THR A 178 -6.28 16.83 -2.13
CA THR A 178 -6.51 16.11 -0.87
C THR A 178 -5.52 16.55 0.20
N ALA A 179 -4.23 16.72 -0.14
CA ALA A 179 -3.24 17.27 0.79
C ALA A 179 -3.68 18.64 1.31
N LYS A 180 -4.08 19.56 0.42
CA LYS A 180 -4.57 20.89 0.78
C LYS A 180 -5.84 20.84 1.66
N ALA A 181 -6.80 19.96 1.34
CA ALA A 181 -8.03 19.79 2.14
C ALA A 181 -7.73 19.28 3.56
N LEU A 182 -6.67 18.49 3.71
CA LEU A 182 -6.19 18.00 5.01
C LEU A 182 -5.29 19.00 5.74
N GLY A 183 -4.92 20.12 5.10
CA GLY A 183 -3.98 21.10 5.66
C GLY A 183 -2.51 20.64 5.66
N LEU A 184 -2.19 19.68 4.79
CA LEU A 184 -0.85 19.11 4.67
C LEU A 184 -0.03 19.84 3.60
N THR A 185 1.26 19.94 3.84
CA THR A 185 2.22 20.47 2.87
C THR A 185 3.05 19.32 2.34
N VAL A 186 3.03 19.11 1.03
CA VAL A 186 3.88 18.12 0.38
C VAL A 186 5.22 18.78 0.04
N PRO A 187 6.37 18.24 0.51
CA PRO A 187 7.67 18.82 0.23
C PRO A 187 7.98 18.85 -1.28
N PRO A 188 8.59 19.94 -1.80
CA PRO A 188 8.94 20.03 -3.21
C PRO A 188 9.83 18.88 -3.71
N GLU A 189 10.74 18.41 -2.85
CA GLU A 189 11.63 17.29 -3.17
C GLU A 189 10.84 15.99 -3.37
N LEU A 190 9.76 15.79 -2.60
CA LEU A 190 8.90 14.63 -2.76
C LEU A 190 8.07 14.73 -4.05
N LEU A 191 7.54 15.92 -4.37
CA LEU A 191 6.82 16.17 -5.62
C LEU A 191 7.70 15.94 -6.85
N ALA A 192 8.97 16.30 -6.78
CA ALA A 192 9.92 16.09 -7.88
C ALA A 192 10.20 14.58 -8.15
N THR A 193 9.89 13.71 -7.20
CA THR A 193 10.03 12.24 -7.34
C THR A 193 8.72 11.53 -7.64
N ALA A 194 7.60 12.24 -7.63
CA ALA A 194 6.29 11.65 -7.92
C ALA A 194 6.15 11.37 -9.43
N ASP A 195 5.66 10.19 -9.75
CA ASP A 195 5.35 9.78 -11.12
C ASP A 195 4.00 10.36 -11.58
N GLU A 196 3.05 10.56 -10.66
CA GLU A 196 1.74 11.15 -10.92
C GLU A 196 1.38 12.16 -9.82
N VAL A 197 1.04 13.39 -10.22
CA VAL A 197 0.54 14.46 -9.32
C VAL A 197 -0.83 14.89 -9.80
N ILE A 198 -1.85 14.83 -8.91
CA ILE A 198 -3.22 15.29 -9.17
C ILE A 198 -3.38 16.66 -8.53
N GLU A 199 -3.71 17.66 -9.37
CA GLU A 199 -3.91 19.06 -8.99
C GLU A 199 -5.42 19.44 -8.97
#